data_86d92f7d8023fa81ecf82c211605ec96
#
_entry.id   86d92f7d8023fa81ecf82c211605ec96
#
_cell.length_a   1.000
_cell.length_b   1.000
_cell.length_c   1.000
_cell.angle_alpha   90.00
_cell.angle_beta   90.00
_cell.angle_gamma   90.00
#
_symmetry.space_group_name_H-M   'P 1'
#
loop_
_entity.id
_entity.type
_entity.pdbx_description
1 polymer ?
#
loop_
_entity_poly.entity_id
_entity_poly.type
_entity_poly.pdbx_seq_one_letter_code
_entity_poly.pdbx_strand_id
1 'polypeptide(L)'
;EMSASLVGSEMCIRDRDIPKQKRTPIQSVTVPGTTNFYNMVHGHGPMFESELVAYRVYFNQKQTIDPYGKFNKRLEIQESSFYPNDEQLARGFGDDVLMVGNSCGVGTLKGWDGTKATHIEPVAFRTESILAYGPIRTIVDVAVKGWNYQGKELNMTNRYILYAGHRDLLVETFFDEPLKAVSYTHLTL
;
A
#
# COMPACT_ATOMS: atom_id res chain seq x y z
N GLU A 1 20.63 -23.03 -11.74
CA GLU A 1 19.45 -22.39 -12.36
C GLU A 1 19.09 -21.18 -11.51
N MET A 2 19.35 -19.99 -12.05
CA MET A 2 18.85 -18.76 -11.42
C MET A 2 17.34 -18.74 -11.65
N SER A 3 16.58 -19.07 -10.60
CA SER A 3 15.13 -18.83 -10.60
C SER A 3 14.92 -17.36 -10.88
N ALA A 4 14.16 -17.04 -11.92
CA ALA A 4 13.80 -15.67 -12.24
C ALA A 4 13.22 -15.01 -10.98
N SER A 5 13.75 -13.87 -10.61
CA SER A 5 13.24 -13.10 -9.50
C SER A 5 11.78 -12.77 -9.73
N LEU A 6 10.93 -13.06 -8.74
CA LEU A 6 9.50 -12.93 -8.87
C LEU A 6 9.01 -11.80 -7.99
N VAL A 7 8.64 -10.70 -8.62
CA VAL A 7 7.85 -9.63 -8.01
C VAL A 7 6.70 -9.28 -8.93
N GLY A 8 5.59 -8.90 -8.35
CA GLY A 8 4.40 -8.50 -9.08
C GLY A 8 3.71 -7.33 -8.39
N SER A 9 2.96 -6.56 -9.14
CA SER A 9 2.09 -5.53 -8.60
C SER A 9 0.83 -5.39 -9.42
N GLU A 10 -0.25 -5.06 -8.76
CA GLU A 10 -1.56 -4.88 -9.36
C GLU A 10 -2.30 -3.72 -8.69
N MET A 11 -2.88 -2.86 -9.52
CA MET A 11 -3.88 -1.90 -9.11
C MET A 11 -4.98 -1.87 -10.17
N CYS A 12 -6.21 -2.16 -9.79
CA CYS A 12 -7.32 -2.27 -10.73
C CYS A 12 -8.52 -1.47 -10.24
N ILE A 13 -9.16 -0.73 -11.15
CA ILE A 13 -10.47 -0.15 -10.89
C ILE A 13 -11.52 -1.26 -10.92
N ARG A 14 -12.40 -1.22 -9.93
CA ARG A 14 -13.53 -2.13 -9.80
C ARG A 14 -14.72 -1.56 -10.56
N ASP A 15 -15.22 -2.29 -11.54
CA ASP A 15 -16.50 -1.97 -12.16
C ASP A 15 -17.64 -2.49 -11.28
N ARG A 16 -18.56 -1.59 -10.85
CA ARG A 16 -19.63 -1.93 -9.90
C ARG A 16 -20.82 -2.64 -10.55
N ASP A 17 -20.94 -2.57 -11.87
CA ASP A 17 -22.18 -2.92 -12.56
C ASP A 17 -22.15 -4.28 -13.29
N ILE A 18 -21.07 -5.07 -13.14
CA ILE A 18 -20.93 -6.35 -13.86
C ILE A 18 -20.77 -7.53 -12.89
N PRO A 19 -21.64 -8.58 -12.98
CA PRO A 19 -21.61 -9.73 -12.06
C PRO A 19 -20.33 -10.59 -12.09
N LYS A 20 -19.50 -10.45 -13.13
CA LYS A 20 -18.12 -10.96 -13.19
C LYS A 20 -17.22 -9.76 -13.37
N GLN A 21 -16.75 -9.21 -12.27
CA GLN A 21 -15.97 -7.98 -12.21
C GLN A 21 -14.82 -8.01 -13.19
N LYS A 22 -14.98 -7.28 -14.29
CA LYS A 22 -13.87 -6.97 -15.18
C LYS A 22 -12.97 -5.98 -14.46
N ARG A 23 -11.78 -6.41 -14.10
CA ARG A 23 -10.76 -5.55 -13.53
C ARG A 23 -10.03 -4.85 -14.66
N THR A 24 -9.97 -3.54 -14.59
CA THR A 24 -9.16 -2.75 -15.52
C THR A 24 -7.88 -2.33 -14.80
N PRO A 25 -6.72 -2.85 -15.19
CA PRO A 25 -5.45 -2.43 -14.62
C PRO A 25 -5.25 -0.93 -14.83
N ILE A 26 -4.79 -0.25 -13.79
CA ILE A 26 -4.38 1.16 -13.83
C ILE A 26 -2.99 1.29 -13.24
N GLN A 27 -2.20 2.20 -13.79
CA GLN A 27 -0.86 2.46 -13.31
C GLN A 27 -0.84 3.57 -12.25
N SER A 28 -1.77 4.51 -12.35
CA SER A 28 -1.87 5.63 -11.42
C SER A 28 -3.32 6.10 -11.29
N VAL A 29 -3.67 6.60 -10.12
CA VAL A 29 -4.95 7.25 -9.85
C VAL A 29 -4.77 8.41 -8.90
N THR A 30 -5.42 9.53 -9.20
CA THR A 30 -5.48 10.72 -8.34
C THR A 30 -6.92 11.06 -8.04
N VAL A 31 -7.23 11.31 -6.77
CA VAL A 31 -8.57 11.71 -6.34
C VAL A 31 -8.52 12.88 -5.38
N PRO A 32 -9.57 13.72 -5.32
CA PRO A 32 -9.73 14.71 -4.25
C PRO A 32 -9.72 14.04 -2.87
N GLY A 33 -9.14 14.72 -1.88
CA GLY A 33 -9.04 14.20 -0.51
C GLY A 33 -10.38 13.91 0.17
N THR A 34 -11.46 14.52 -0.31
CA THR A 34 -12.85 14.29 0.13
C THR A 34 -13.49 13.05 -0.48
N THR A 35 -12.88 12.44 -1.49
CA THR A 35 -13.44 11.27 -2.18
C THR A 35 -13.22 10.01 -1.37
N ASN A 36 -14.31 9.27 -1.10
CA ASN A 36 -14.22 7.91 -0.56
C ASN A 36 -13.92 6.93 -1.70
N PHE A 37 -12.65 6.68 -1.94
CA PHE A 37 -12.19 5.80 -3.02
C PHE A 37 -11.99 4.35 -2.57
N TYR A 38 -12.18 4.06 -1.30
CA TYR A 38 -11.87 2.78 -0.66
C TYR A 38 -12.45 1.56 -1.40
N ASN A 39 -13.69 1.68 -1.91
CA ASN A 39 -14.37 0.59 -2.62
C ASN A 39 -14.27 0.69 -4.15
N MET A 40 -13.59 1.69 -4.70
CA MET A 40 -13.47 1.87 -6.15
C MET A 40 -12.25 1.16 -6.73
N VAL A 41 -11.22 0.94 -5.90
CA VAL A 41 -10.03 0.17 -6.26
C VAL A 41 -10.18 -1.24 -5.69
N HIS A 42 -9.88 -2.23 -6.51
CA HIS A 42 -9.83 -3.61 -6.04
C HIS A 42 -8.73 -3.76 -4.98
N GLY A 43 -9.01 -4.47 -3.89
CA GLY A 43 -8.06 -4.60 -2.80
C GLY A 43 -7.84 -3.33 -1.98
N HIS A 44 -8.60 -2.26 -2.22
CA HIS A 44 -8.54 -0.97 -1.51
C HIS A 44 -7.25 -0.17 -1.69
N GLY A 45 -6.44 -0.49 -2.69
CA GLY A 45 -5.20 0.18 -3.03
C GLY A 45 -4.24 -0.69 -3.83
N PRO A 46 -3.02 -0.21 -4.11
CA PRO A 46 -2.02 -1.00 -4.82
C PRO A 46 -1.58 -2.21 -4.00
N MET A 47 -1.48 -3.32 -4.68
CA MET A 47 -1.03 -4.59 -4.16
C MET A 47 0.25 -4.99 -4.87
N PHE A 48 1.24 -5.44 -4.12
CA PHE A 48 2.53 -5.86 -4.67
C PHE A 48 3.14 -6.96 -3.82
N GLU A 49 3.94 -7.80 -4.45
CA GLU A 49 4.49 -8.98 -3.80
C GLU A 49 5.90 -9.32 -4.30
N SER A 50 6.68 -9.89 -3.41
CA SER A 50 7.76 -10.81 -3.76
C SER A 50 7.23 -12.24 -3.69
N GLU A 51 8.04 -13.20 -4.06
CA GLU A 51 7.70 -14.60 -3.85
C GLU A 51 7.57 -15.02 -2.37
N LEU A 52 7.98 -14.15 -1.42
CA LEU A 52 8.04 -14.45 0.01
C LEU A 52 6.97 -13.75 0.85
N VAL A 53 6.40 -12.64 0.37
CA VAL A 53 5.44 -11.82 1.09
C VAL A 53 4.63 -10.98 0.11
N ALA A 54 3.41 -10.63 0.46
CA ALA A 54 2.66 -9.62 -0.27
C ALA A 54 2.29 -8.45 0.64
N TYR A 55 2.14 -7.29 0.03
CA TYR A 55 1.74 -6.05 0.70
C TYR A 55 0.64 -5.36 -0.08
N ARG A 56 -0.20 -4.66 0.66
CA ARG A 56 -1.17 -3.70 0.15
C ARG A 56 -0.97 -2.38 0.87
N VAL A 57 -1.16 -1.26 0.18
CA VAL A 57 -1.25 0.06 0.82
C VAL A 57 -2.67 0.57 0.66
N TYR A 58 -3.34 0.88 1.78
CA TYR A 58 -4.70 1.40 1.73
C TYR A 58 -4.76 2.81 1.14
N PHE A 59 -5.64 2.97 0.13
CA PHE A 59 -5.90 4.26 -0.51
C PHE A 59 -6.93 5.08 0.28
N ASN A 60 -6.54 5.50 1.47
CA ASN A 60 -7.38 6.31 2.37
C ASN A 60 -6.50 7.19 3.29
N GLN A 61 -7.12 7.82 4.29
CA GLN A 61 -6.42 8.66 5.25
C GLN A 61 -5.42 7.92 6.15
N LYS A 62 -5.53 6.60 6.26
CA LYS A 62 -4.59 5.80 7.03
C LYS A 62 -3.29 5.56 6.27
N GLN A 63 -3.36 5.31 4.96
CA GLN A 63 -2.21 4.91 4.12
C GLN A 63 -1.36 3.83 4.81
N THR A 64 -2.01 2.91 5.51
CA THR A 64 -1.30 1.83 6.21
C THR A 64 -1.00 0.70 5.26
N ILE A 65 0.08 -0.01 5.53
CA ILE A 65 0.36 -1.28 4.85
C ILE A 65 -0.39 -2.42 5.52
N ASP A 66 -0.64 -3.45 4.73
CA ASP A 66 -1.30 -4.67 5.13
C ASP A 66 -0.48 -5.85 4.60
N PRO A 67 0.29 -6.54 5.46
CA PRO A 67 1.14 -7.65 5.05
C PRO A 67 0.35 -8.94 4.95
N TYR A 68 0.66 -9.73 3.91
CA TYR A 68 0.14 -11.08 3.70
C TYR A 68 1.29 -12.09 3.80
N GLY A 69 1.21 -12.94 4.78
CA GLY A 69 2.16 -14.05 4.95
C GLY A 69 1.97 -15.10 3.87
N LYS A 70 3.06 -15.73 3.43
CA LYS A 70 3.03 -16.80 2.43
C LYS A 70 3.59 -18.09 3.01
N PHE A 71 2.93 -19.21 2.73
CA PHE A 71 3.41 -20.54 3.07
C PHE A 71 4.42 -21.05 2.03
N ASN A 72 4.18 -20.74 0.75
CA ASN A 72 4.99 -21.21 -0.35
C ASN A 72 5.70 -20.06 -1.05
N LYS A 73 6.91 -20.32 -1.53
CA LYS A 73 7.69 -19.36 -2.31
C LYS A 73 7.15 -19.26 -3.73
N ARG A 74 6.21 -18.34 -3.97
CA ARG A 74 5.59 -18.10 -5.29
C ARG A 74 4.88 -16.75 -5.35
N LEU A 75 4.49 -16.29 -6.54
CA LEU A 75 3.56 -15.18 -6.70
C LEU A 75 2.11 -15.70 -6.58
N GLU A 76 1.24 -14.95 -5.90
CA GLU A 76 -0.12 -15.37 -5.56
C GLU A 76 -1.20 -14.33 -5.86
N ILE A 77 -0.85 -13.03 -5.95
CA ILE A 77 -1.83 -11.94 -6.05
C ILE A 77 -2.73 -12.09 -7.27
N GLN A 78 -2.18 -12.46 -8.41
CA GLN A 78 -2.97 -12.60 -9.64
C GLN A 78 -4.01 -13.72 -9.54
N GLU A 79 -3.73 -14.78 -8.80
CA GLU A 79 -4.67 -15.89 -8.61
C GLU A 79 -5.63 -15.64 -7.45
N SER A 80 -5.13 -15.22 -6.28
CA SER A 80 -5.93 -15.00 -5.07
C SER A 80 -6.64 -13.67 -5.06
N SER A 81 -6.13 -12.70 -5.83
CA SER A 81 -6.63 -11.32 -5.79
C SER A 81 -6.59 -10.71 -4.40
N PHE A 82 -5.60 -11.07 -3.61
CA PHE A 82 -5.42 -10.66 -2.22
C PHE A 82 -6.48 -11.18 -1.23
N TYR A 83 -7.42 -12.00 -1.68
CA TYR A 83 -8.46 -12.59 -0.85
C TYR A 83 -8.60 -14.07 -1.24
N PRO A 84 -7.72 -14.94 -0.74
CA PRO A 84 -7.78 -16.36 -1.03
C PRO A 84 -9.09 -16.96 -0.52
N ASN A 85 -9.67 -17.84 -1.31
CA ASN A 85 -10.81 -18.64 -0.88
C ASN A 85 -10.32 -19.90 -0.12
N ASP A 86 -11.27 -20.67 0.46
CA ASP A 86 -10.95 -21.85 1.26
C ASP A 86 -10.13 -22.89 0.49
N GLU A 87 -10.40 -23.07 -0.82
CA GLU A 87 -9.63 -23.98 -1.67
C GLU A 87 -8.19 -23.50 -1.86
N GLN A 88 -7.99 -22.19 -2.07
CA GLN A 88 -6.68 -21.59 -2.19
C GLN A 88 -5.90 -21.68 -0.86
N LEU A 89 -6.55 -21.42 0.26
CA LEU A 89 -5.97 -21.59 1.60
C LEU A 89 -5.55 -23.04 1.83
N ALA A 90 -6.39 -24.00 1.46
CA ALA A 90 -6.07 -25.45 1.55
C ALA A 90 -4.88 -25.84 0.66
N ARG A 91 -4.62 -25.12 -0.44
CA ARG A 91 -3.43 -25.27 -1.30
C ARG A 91 -2.20 -24.50 -0.78
N GLY A 92 -2.29 -23.90 0.39
CA GLY A 92 -1.19 -23.16 1.03
C GLY A 92 -0.96 -21.76 0.44
N PHE A 93 -2.03 -21.07 0.02
CA PHE A 93 -1.95 -19.63 -0.26
C PHE A 93 -1.77 -18.86 1.04
N GLY A 94 -1.09 -17.72 0.93
CA GLY A 94 -0.93 -16.80 2.04
C GLY A 94 -2.22 -16.08 2.40
N ASP A 95 -2.24 -15.49 3.59
CA ASP A 95 -3.40 -14.74 4.09
C ASP A 95 -2.97 -13.48 4.84
N ASP A 96 -3.94 -12.62 5.13
CA ASP A 96 -3.76 -11.42 5.96
C ASP A 96 -3.26 -11.81 7.36
N VAL A 97 -2.16 -11.20 7.76
CA VAL A 97 -1.54 -11.47 9.07
C VAL A 97 -1.57 -10.26 10.00
N LEU A 98 -2.22 -9.16 9.60
CA LEU A 98 -2.30 -7.94 10.38
C LEU A 98 -3.72 -7.35 10.40
N MET A 99 -4.35 -7.37 11.55
CA MET A 99 -5.61 -6.67 11.77
C MET A 99 -5.35 -5.22 12.20
N VAL A 100 -5.47 -4.27 11.27
CA VAL A 100 -5.27 -2.83 11.55
C VAL A 100 -6.41 -2.24 12.37
N GLY A 101 -7.66 -2.61 12.09
CA GLY A 101 -8.85 -2.12 12.79
C GLY A 101 -8.91 -0.58 12.86
N ASN A 102 -9.13 -0.05 14.07
CA ASN A 102 -9.22 1.40 14.32
C ASN A 102 -7.87 2.06 14.65
N SER A 103 -6.78 1.31 14.62
CA SER A 103 -5.44 1.88 14.83
C SER A 103 -5.01 2.77 13.66
N CYS A 104 -3.93 3.52 13.85
CA CYS A 104 -3.30 4.25 12.74
C CYS A 104 -2.59 3.33 11.75
N GLY A 105 -2.40 2.04 12.09
CA GLY A 105 -1.66 1.09 11.29
C GLY A 105 -0.15 1.32 11.30
N VAL A 106 0.53 0.66 10.38
CA VAL A 106 2.00 0.69 10.24
C VAL A 106 2.40 1.02 8.80
N GLY A 107 3.70 1.27 8.59
CA GLY A 107 4.31 1.34 7.26
C GLY A 107 4.16 2.69 6.56
N THR A 108 3.71 3.74 7.24
CA THR A 108 3.72 5.10 6.71
C THR A 108 3.95 6.12 7.82
N LEU A 109 4.50 7.27 7.46
CA LEU A 109 4.62 8.40 8.35
C LEU A 109 3.21 8.85 8.78
N LYS A 110 3.06 9.24 10.05
CA LYS A 110 1.82 9.76 10.63
C LYS A 110 2.03 11.17 11.19
N GLY A 111 0.95 11.89 11.34
CA GLY A 111 0.96 13.10 12.17
C GLY A 111 1.01 12.74 13.67
N TRP A 112 1.27 13.74 14.48
CA TRP A 112 1.25 13.66 15.94
C TRP A 112 0.51 14.87 16.51
N ASP A 113 -0.48 14.65 17.38
CA ASP A 113 -1.29 15.72 17.97
C ASP A 113 -0.81 16.20 19.36
N GLY A 114 0.32 15.64 19.81
CA GLY A 114 0.86 15.86 21.16
C GLY A 114 0.65 14.66 22.08
N THR A 115 -0.28 13.77 21.76
CA THR A 115 -0.64 12.60 22.58
C THR A 115 -0.67 11.29 21.81
N LYS A 116 -1.09 11.32 20.54
CA LYS A 116 -1.23 10.13 19.70
C LYS A 116 -0.92 10.41 18.24
N ALA A 117 -0.68 9.34 17.50
CA ALA A 117 -0.56 9.41 16.05
C ALA A 117 -1.92 9.78 15.42
N THR A 118 -1.87 10.60 14.37
CA THR A 118 -3.04 11.05 13.61
C THR A 118 -2.99 10.59 12.18
N HIS A 119 -4.15 10.51 11.55
CA HIS A 119 -4.27 10.17 10.15
C HIS A 119 -3.73 11.30 9.25
N ILE A 120 -3.46 10.97 7.98
CA ILE A 120 -3.01 11.92 6.97
C ILE A 120 -4.24 12.58 6.35
N GLU A 121 -4.82 13.50 7.08
CA GLU A 121 -6.01 14.28 6.70
C GLU A 121 -6.11 15.57 7.50
N PRO A 122 -6.81 16.62 6.99
CA PRO A 122 -7.36 16.69 5.64
C PRO A 122 -6.25 16.90 4.59
N VAL A 123 -6.52 16.47 3.37
CA VAL A 123 -5.64 16.67 2.20
C VAL A 123 -6.44 17.21 1.01
N ALA A 124 -5.80 17.93 0.09
CA ALA A 124 -6.43 18.34 -1.15
C ALA A 124 -6.59 17.17 -2.14
N PHE A 125 -5.52 16.40 -2.32
CA PHE A 125 -5.49 15.25 -3.24
C PHE A 125 -4.71 14.09 -2.66
N ARG A 126 -5.08 12.86 -3.10
CA ARG A 126 -4.32 11.62 -2.90
C ARG A 126 -4.00 11.02 -4.25
N THR A 127 -2.78 10.50 -4.38
CA THR A 127 -2.34 9.80 -5.59
C THR A 127 -1.68 8.49 -5.20
N GLU A 128 -2.00 7.42 -5.91
CA GLU A 128 -1.25 6.16 -5.86
C GLU A 128 -0.74 5.82 -7.25
N SER A 129 0.48 5.31 -7.34
CA SER A 129 1.14 5.00 -8.61
C SER A 129 2.03 3.78 -8.47
N ILE A 130 1.95 2.87 -9.44
CA ILE A 130 2.92 1.79 -9.62
C ILE A 130 3.98 2.30 -10.58
N LEU A 131 5.19 2.56 -10.08
CA LEU A 131 6.30 3.11 -10.86
C LEU A 131 7.11 2.02 -11.54
N ALA A 132 7.23 0.86 -10.90
CA ALA A 132 7.93 -0.30 -11.46
C ALA A 132 7.33 -1.60 -10.92
N TYR A 133 7.33 -2.65 -11.75
CA TYR A 133 6.93 -4.00 -11.37
C TYR A 133 7.85 -5.02 -12.08
N GLY A 134 8.57 -5.79 -11.26
CA GLY A 134 9.45 -6.87 -11.68
C GLY A 134 10.56 -6.54 -12.70
N PRO A 135 11.42 -7.55 -12.97
CA PRO A 135 11.55 -8.79 -12.22
C PRO A 135 12.34 -8.64 -10.91
N ILE A 136 13.10 -7.55 -10.73
CA ILE A 136 14.02 -7.36 -9.61
C ILE A 136 13.33 -6.73 -8.40
N ARG A 137 12.46 -5.74 -8.66
CA ARG A 137 11.77 -4.99 -7.60
C ARG A 137 10.45 -4.42 -8.10
N THR A 138 9.57 -4.16 -7.13
CA THR A 138 8.38 -3.32 -7.31
C THR A 138 8.59 -1.99 -6.61
N ILE A 139 8.10 -0.90 -7.20
CA ILE A 139 8.11 0.45 -6.62
C ILE A 139 6.69 1.01 -6.73
N VAL A 140 6.15 1.39 -5.57
CA VAL A 140 4.83 2.01 -5.44
C VAL A 140 4.97 3.33 -4.71
N ASP A 141 4.41 4.40 -5.27
CA ASP A 141 4.32 5.71 -4.62
C ASP A 141 2.88 5.96 -4.13
N VAL A 142 2.78 6.45 -2.91
CA VAL A 142 1.54 6.96 -2.33
C VAL A 142 1.79 8.40 -1.90
N ALA A 143 1.15 9.33 -2.59
CA ALA A 143 1.37 10.75 -2.42
C ALA A 143 0.12 11.47 -1.91
N VAL A 144 0.32 12.53 -1.14
CA VAL A 144 -0.69 13.50 -0.76
C VAL A 144 -0.23 14.90 -1.08
N LYS A 145 -1.19 15.74 -1.49
CA LYS A 145 -1.00 17.18 -1.66
C LYS A 145 -1.94 17.93 -0.74
N GLY A 146 -1.44 19.03 -0.19
CA GLY A 146 -2.23 19.88 0.68
C GLY A 146 -2.63 19.20 1.99
N TRP A 147 -1.75 18.41 2.60
CA TRP A 147 -1.99 17.88 3.95
C TRP A 147 -1.85 19.00 4.96
N ASN A 148 -3.00 19.41 5.53
CA ASN A 148 -2.99 20.40 6.60
C ASN A 148 -2.56 19.75 7.92
N TYR A 149 -1.28 19.88 8.24
CA TYR A 149 -0.68 19.36 9.47
C TYR A 149 -0.20 20.50 10.37
N GLN A 150 -0.84 20.66 11.53
CA GLN A 150 -0.53 21.71 12.51
C GLN A 150 -0.47 23.15 11.92
N GLY A 151 -1.43 23.44 11.04
CA GLY A 151 -1.53 24.75 10.38
C GLY A 151 -0.53 24.99 9.24
N LYS A 152 0.20 23.95 8.82
CA LYS A 152 1.06 23.96 7.63
C LYS A 152 0.47 23.04 6.57
N GLU A 153 0.54 23.51 5.34
CA GLU A 153 0.25 22.68 4.19
C GLU A 153 1.50 21.90 3.78
N LEU A 154 1.41 20.57 3.75
CA LEU A 154 2.51 19.69 3.39
C LEU A 154 2.14 18.85 2.16
N ASN A 155 3.12 18.66 1.29
CA ASN A 155 3.07 17.66 0.23
C ASN A 155 4.04 16.54 0.60
N MET A 156 3.55 15.31 0.63
CA MET A 156 4.31 14.16 1.06
C MET A 156 4.15 13.01 0.08
N THR A 157 5.22 12.30 -0.20
CA THR A 157 5.21 11.04 -0.95
C THR A 157 5.89 9.95 -0.12
N ASN A 158 5.18 8.86 0.10
CA ASN A 158 5.76 7.62 0.62
C ASN A 158 6.03 6.69 -0.55
N ARG A 159 7.28 6.29 -0.71
CA ARG A 159 7.73 5.30 -1.69
C ARG A 159 7.98 3.98 -1.02
N TYR A 160 7.34 2.96 -1.53
CA TYR A 160 7.47 1.57 -1.08
C TYR A 160 8.26 0.78 -2.11
N ILE A 161 9.34 0.13 -1.67
CA ILE A 161 10.21 -0.66 -2.55
C ILE A 161 10.33 -2.06 -1.97
N LEU A 162 9.89 -3.05 -2.74
CA LEU A 162 10.00 -4.46 -2.40
C LEU A 162 10.88 -5.17 -3.42
N TYR A 163 11.96 -5.77 -2.95
CA TYR A 163 12.85 -6.55 -3.80
C TYR A 163 12.43 -8.02 -3.86
N ALA A 164 12.72 -8.63 -5.00
CA ALA A 164 12.63 -10.08 -5.15
C ALA A 164 13.56 -10.77 -4.15
N GLY A 165 13.11 -11.87 -3.54
CA GLY A 165 13.85 -12.58 -2.52
C GLY A 165 13.81 -11.95 -1.13
N HIS A 166 13.10 -10.86 -0.95
CA HIS A 166 12.99 -10.11 0.29
C HIS A 166 11.59 -10.19 0.90
N ARG A 167 11.53 -10.13 2.24
CA ARG A 167 10.29 -9.90 3.02
C ARG A 167 10.22 -8.48 3.56
N ASP A 168 11.36 -7.84 3.74
CA ASP A 168 11.45 -6.47 4.22
C ASP A 168 11.00 -5.49 3.13
N LEU A 169 10.31 -4.45 3.56
CA LEU A 169 9.80 -3.36 2.74
C LEU A 169 10.59 -2.09 3.06
N LEU A 170 11.31 -1.55 2.08
CA LEU A 170 11.92 -0.23 2.23
C LEU A 170 10.84 0.83 2.03
N VAL A 171 10.74 1.75 2.98
CA VAL A 171 9.82 2.90 2.92
C VAL A 171 10.63 4.18 2.98
N GLU A 172 10.54 4.99 1.93
CA GLU A 172 11.17 6.31 1.85
C GLU A 172 10.07 7.38 1.87
N THR A 173 10.22 8.38 2.72
CA THR A 173 9.28 9.51 2.79
C THR A 173 9.93 10.78 2.30
N PHE A 174 9.30 11.43 1.34
CA PHE A 174 9.73 12.68 0.74
C PHE A 174 8.73 13.79 1.04
N PHE A 175 9.25 14.98 1.30
CA PHE A 175 8.48 16.22 1.39
C PHE A 175 8.99 17.20 0.35
N ASP A 176 8.10 18.00 -0.26
CA ASP A 176 8.49 19.02 -1.25
C ASP A 176 9.32 20.13 -0.60
N GLU A 177 9.14 20.37 0.71
CA GLU A 177 9.87 21.36 1.47
C GLU A 177 10.54 20.74 2.71
N PRO A 178 11.70 21.26 3.14
CA PRO A 178 12.35 20.79 4.36
C PRO A 178 11.44 20.98 5.58
N LEU A 179 11.27 19.94 6.35
CA LEU A 179 10.58 20.00 7.64
C LEU A 179 11.51 20.65 8.68
N LYS A 180 11.02 21.69 9.37
CA LYS A 180 11.74 22.30 10.51
C LYS A 180 11.65 21.45 11.78
N ALA A 181 10.74 20.49 11.82
CA ALA A 181 10.53 19.59 12.95
C ALA A 181 11.05 18.21 12.63
N VAL A 182 11.78 17.60 13.54
CA VAL A 182 12.21 16.20 13.46
C VAL A 182 11.05 15.35 13.97
N SER A 183 10.53 14.49 13.10
CA SER A 183 9.58 13.45 13.51
C SER A 183 10.37 12.15 13.75
N TYR A 184 10.25 11.59 14.94
CA TYR A 184 10.85 10.31 15.26
C TYR A 184 9.83 9.20 15.02
N THR A 185 10.18 8.26 14.17
CA THR A 185 9.49 6.97 14.13
C THR A 185 10.29 6.00 15.00
N HIS A 186 9.78 5.65 16.16
CA HIS A 186 10.34 4.55 16.95
C HIS A 186 9.59 3.28 16.55
N LEU A 187 10.23 2.43 15.79
CA LEU A 187 9.84 1.03 15.65
C LEU A 187 10.67 0.25 16.66
N THR A 188 10.06 -0.10 17.78
CA THR A 188 10.59 -1.16 18.64
C THR A 188 9.93 -2.46 18.17
N LEU A 189 10.73 -3.34 17.62
CA LEU A 189 10.35 -4.73 17.35
C LEU A 189 10.41 -5.53 18.64
#